data_b85bbb0866a9a2e5a710d7d4f1058f51
#
_entry.id   b85bbb0866a9a2e5a710d7d4f1058f51
#
_cell.length_a   1.000
_cell.length_b   1.000
_cell.length_c   1.000
_cell.angle_alpha   90.00
_cell.angle_beta   90.00
_cell.angle_gamma   90.00
#
_symmetry.space_group_name_H-M   'P 1'
#
loop_
_entity.id
_entity.type
_entity.pdbx_description
1 polymer ?
#
loop_
_entity_poly.entity_id
_entity_poly.type
_entity_poly.pdbx_seq_one_letter_code
_entity_poly.pdbx_strand_id
1 'polypeptide(L)'
;MKFANYIRYVQDQDAVAAIRPTHRAYLHGLLERGQLAAAGPFADGSGALFIYEADDIDTARALAEADPYTLGGVIKQQTITPWQLVYSNPGLLRQLGE
;
A
#
# COMPACT_ATOMS: atom_id res chain seq x y z
N MET A 1 0.11 11.35 11.03
CA MET A 1 0.07 11.94 9.68
C MET A 1 -0.13 10.84 8.65
N LYS A 2 -0.79 11.18 7.56
CA LYS A 2 -1.02 10.21 6.49
C LYS A 2 -0.11 10.48 5.31
N PHE A 3 0.30 9.39 4.66
CA PHE A 3 1.16 9.42 3.49
C PHE A 3 0.58 8.51 2.42
N ALA A 4 0.38 9.06 1.21
CA ALA A 4 -0.12 8.29 0.09
C ALA A 4 1.09 7.69 -0.65
N ASN A 5 1.10 6.38 -0.78
CA ASN A 5 2.08 5.66 -1.58
C ASN A 5 1.40 5.11 -2.82
N TYR A 6 1.73 5.69 -3.97
CA TYR A 6 1.25 5.25 -5.28
C TYR A 6 2.35 4.39 -5.90
N ILE A 7 2.00 3.15 -6.28
CA ILE A 7 2.96 2.27 -6.91
C ILE A 7 2.48 1.81 -8.29
N ARG A 8 3.44 1.55 -9.17
CA ARG A 8 3.21 0.88 -10.44
C ARG A 8 4.02 -0.41 -10.46
N TYR A 9 3.37 -1.49 -10.88
CA TYR A 9 4.02 -2.80 -10.96
C TYR A 9 4.89 -2.88 -12.22
N VAL A 10 5.87 -3.79 -12.18
CA VAL A 10 6.53 -4.27 -13.39
C VAL A 10 5.50 -4.98 -14.28
N GLN A 11 5.84 -5.20 -15.56
CA GLN A 11 4.91 -5.81 -16.50
C GLN A 11 4.65 -7.30 -16.25
N ASP A 12 5.54 -7.97 -15.53
CA ASP A 12 5.43 -9.40 -15.24
C ASP A 12 4.35 -9.65 -14.17
N GLN A 13 3.13 -9.88 -14.62
CA GLN A 13 1.99 -10.09 -13.74
C GLN A 13 2.12 -11.38 -12.90
N ASP A 14 2.79 -12.39 -13.42
CA ASP A 14 3.01 -13.63 -12.67
C ASP A 14 3.96 -13.40 -11.51
N ALA A 15 5.00 -12.58 -11.69
CA ALA A 15 5.91 -12.22 -10.62
C ALA A 15 5.19 -11.46 -9.51
N VAL A 16 4.30 -10.53 -9.88
CA VAL A 16 3.49 -9.79 -8.90
C VAL A 16 2.58 -10.75 -8.14
N ALA A 17 1.88 -11.63 -8.86
CA ALA A 17 0.94 -12.58 -8.26
C ALA A 17 1.65 -13.53 -7.28
N ALA A 18 2.88 -13.94 -7.58
CA ALA A 18 3.64 -14.84 -6.72
C ALA A 18 3.96 -14.23 -5.35
N ILE A 19 4.15 -12.91 -5.28
CA ILE A 19 4.49 -12.21 -4.03
C ILE A 19 3.23 -11.75 -3.28
N ARG A 20 2.09 -11.68 -3.94
CA ARG A 20 0.88 -11.10 -3.38
C ARG A 20 0.46 -11.66 -2.02
N PRO A 21 0.49 -12.98 -1.78
CA PRO A 21 0.10 -13.49 -0.45
C PRO A 21 0.98 -12.95 0.67
N THR A 22 2.30 -12.90 0.46
CA THR A 22 3.23 -12.37 1.45
C THR A 22 3.04 -10.88 1.65
N HIS A 23 2.81 -10.14 0.56
CA HIS A 23 2.50 -8.72 0.60
C HIS A 23 1.23 -8.45 1.43
N ARG A 24 0.16 -9.22 1.20
CA ARG A 24 -1.09 -9.05 1.94
C ARG A 24 -0.93 -9.35 3.42
N ALA A 25 -0.14 -10.35 3.77
CA ALA A 25 0.16 -10.65 5.17
C ALA A 25 0.88 -9.47 5.84
N TYR A 26 1.82 -8.84 5.14
CA TYR A 26 2.51 -7.66 5.62
C TYR A 26 1.52 -6.51 5.87
N LEU A 27 0.60 -6.24 4.93
CA LEU A 27 -0.40 -5.19 5.08
C LEU A 27 -1.35 -5.46 6.24
N HIS A 28 -1.76 -6.71 6.46
CA HIS A 28 -2.57 -7.07 7.63
C HIS A 28 -1.88 -6.70 8.93
N GLY A 29 -0.59 -6.95 9.02
CA GLY A 29 0.19 -6.53 10.19
C GLY A 29 0.21 -5.02 10.38
N LEU A 30 0.32 -4.26 9.29
CA LEU A 30 0.27 -2.80 9.36
C LEU A 30 -1.11 -2.31 9.81
N LEU A 31 -2.19 -2.94 9.32
CA LEU A 31 -3.55 -2.60 9.77
C LEU A 31 -3.68 -2.80 11.28
N GLU A 32 -3.23 -3.92 11.79
CA GLU A 32 -3.34 -4.24 13.21
C GLU A 32 -2.56 -3.27 14.08
N ARG A 33 -1.43 -2.76 13.59
CA ARG A 33 -0.60 -1.82 14.32
C ARG A 33 -1.00 -0.36 14.13
N GLY A 34 -2.06 -0.10 13.35
CA GLY A 34 -2.50 1.27 13.07
C GLY A 34 -1.57 2.05 12.14
N GLN A 35 -0.78 1.35 11.32
CA GLN A 35 0.17 1.96 10.40
C GLN A 35 -0.33 1.99 8.95
N LEU A 36 -1.50 1.42 8.69
CA LEU A 36 -2.15 1.45 7.38
C LEU A 36 -3.60 1.87 7.58
N ALA A 37 -4.02 2.95 6.93
CA ALA A 37 -5.40 3.43 7.00
C ALA A 37 -6.27 2.77 5.93
N ALA A 38 -5.74 2.60 4.73
CA ALA A 38 -6.45 1.98 3.61
C ALA A 38 -5.45 1.58 2.53
N ALA A 39 -5.78 0.58 1.74
CA ALA A 39 -4.97 0.15 0.61
C ALA A 39 -5.80 -0.66 -0.37
N GLY A 40 -5.38 -0.66 -1.62
CA GLY A 40 -6.00 -1.49 -2.63
C GLY A 40 -5.33 -1.34 -3.99
N PRO A 41 -5.41 -2.39 -4.83
CA PRO A 41 -4.89 -2.31 -6.19
C PRO A 41 -5.84 -1.51 -7.08
N PHE A 42 -5.28 -0.91 -8.14
CA PHE A 42 -6.11 -0.31 -9.17
C PHE A 42 -6.80 -1.41 -9.98
N ALA A 43 -8.05 -1.14 -10.39
CA ALA A 43 -8.86 -2.13 -11.07
C ALA A 43 -8.25 -2.60 -12.39
N ASP A 44 -7.42 -1.77 -13.02
CA ASP A 44 -6.76 -2.11 -14.29
C ASP A 44 -5.49 -2.95 -14.10
N GLY A 45 -5.11 -3.27 -12.86
CA GLY A 45 -3.93 -4.08 -12.59
C GLY A 45 -2.59 -3.37 -12.73
N SER A 46 -2.59 -2.05 -12.93
CA SER A 46 -1.36 -1.29 -13.18
C SER A 46 -0.51 -1.04 -11.95
N GLY A 47 -1.13 -1.06 -10.77
CA GLY A 47 -0.45 -0.73 -9.53
C GLY A 47 -1.43 -0.70 -8.37
N ALA A 48 -1.08 0.06 -7.35
CA ALA A 48 -1.88 0.12 -6.12
C ALA A 48 -1.68 1.45 -5.41
N LEU A 49 -2.58 1.74 -4.49
CA LEU A 49 -2.50 2.90 -3.61
C LEU A 49 -2.52 2.41 -2.17
N PHE A 50 -1.61 2.93 -1.36
CA PHE A 50 -1.55 2.67 0.08
C PHE A 50 -1.61 4.00 0.82
N ILE A 51 -2.39 4.06 1.88
CA ILE A 51 -2.41 5.23 2.77
C ILE A 51 -1.85 4.78 4.11
N TYR A 52 -0.60 5.15 4.37
CA TYR A 52 0.08 4.85 5.63
C TYR A 52 -0.27 5.89 6.70
N GLU A 53 -0.28 5.44 7.95
CA GLU A 53 -0.30 6.32 9.11
C GLU A 53 1.07 6.24 9.77
N ALA A 54 1.78 7.37 9.85
CA ALA A 54 3.13 7.44 10.40
C ALA A 54 3.41 8.83 10.96
N ASP A 55 4.41 8.94 11.83
CA ASP A 55 4.75 10.23 12.44
C ASP A 55 5.48 11.17 11.47
N ASP A 56 6.23 10.59 10.52
CA ASP A 56 7.02 11.36 9.57
C ASP A 56 7.19 10.58 8.26
N ILE A 57 7.73 11.28 7.25
CA ILE A 57 7.93 10.70 5.91
C ILE A 57 8.96 9.56 5.93
N ASP A 58 9.97 9.64 6.77
CA ASP A 58 11.01 8.61 6.83
C ASP A 58 10.44 7.29 7.34
N THR A 59 9.53 7.36 8.33
CA THR A 59 8.82 6.18 8.82
C THR A 59 7.93 5.59 7.71
N ALA A 60 7.20 6.45 6.98
CA ALA A 60 6.37 5.98 5.88
C ALA A 60 7.21 5.30 4.78
N ARG A 61 8.36 5.88 4.45
CA ARG A 61 9.29 5.27 3.49
C ARG A 61 9.79 3.92 3.96
N ALA A 62 10.10 3.80 5.26
CA ALA A 62 10.54 2.52 5.83
C ALA A 62 9.47 1.45 5.71
N LEU A 63 8.20 1.80 5.91
CA LEU A 63 7.09 0.86 5.72
C LEU A 63 7.02 0.37 4.27
N ALA A 64 7.19 1.27 3.32
CA ALA A 64 7.18 0.92 1.90
C ALA A 64 8.38 0.06 1.51
N GLU A 65 9.56 0.36 2.05
CA GLU A 65 10.79 -0.38 1.76
C GLU A 65 10.75 -1.80 2.31
N ALA A 66 10.03 -2.03 3.41
CA ALA A 66 9.89 -3.35 4.01
C ALA A 66 8.77 -4.20 3.38
N ASP A 67 7.98 -3.60 2.48
CA ASP A 67 6.91 -4.33 1.80
C ASP A 67 7.50 -5.43 0.91
N PRO A 68 6.98 -6.67 0.99
CA PRO A 68 7.44 -7.74 0.12
C PRO A 68 7.41 -7.44 -1.38
N TYR A 69 6.51 -6.57 -1.84
CA TYR A 69 6.54 -6.12 -3.23
C TYR A 69 7.82 -5.34 -3.55
N THR A 70 8.26 -4.48 -2.63
CA THR A 70 9.52 -3.75 -2.81
C THR A 70 10.71 -4.69 -2.76
N LEU A 71 10.74 -5.56 -1.73
CA LEU A 71 11.85 -6.51 -1.55
C LEU A 71 11.93 -7.51 -2.69
N GLY A 72 10.80 -7.87 -3.27
CA GLY A 72 10.73 -8.82 -4.39
C GLY A 72 10.98 -8.21 -5.76
N GLY A 73 11.20 -6.90 -5.84
CA GLY A 73 11.56 -6.23 -7.09
C GLY A 73 10.43 -6.12 -8.11
N VAL A 74 9.17 -6.15 -7.68
CA VAL A 74 8.02 -6.07 -8.61
C VAL A 74 7.42 -4.67 -8.72
N ILE A 75 8.02 -3.68 -8.06
CA ILE A 75 7.57 -2.29 -8.16
C ILE A 75 8.46 -1.55 -9.15
N LYS A 76 7.86 -1.06 -10.24
CA LYS A 76 8.56 -0.29 -11.25
C LYS A 76 8.73 1.17 -10.82
N GLN A 77 7.71 1.72 -10.16
CA GLN A 77 7.69 3.13 -9.74
C GLN A 77 6.95 3.24 -8.42
N GLN A 78 7.44 4.09 -7.53
CA GLN A 78 6.85 4.32 -6.23
C GLN A 78 6.98 5.79 -5.88
N THR A 79 5.87 6.41 -5.47
CA THR A 79 5.86 7.83 -5.09
C THR A 79 5.12 7.95 -3.76
N ILE A 80 5.81 8.46 -2.74
CA ILE A 80 5.26 8.65 -1.40
C ILE A 80 5.10 10.14 -1.15
N THR A 81 3.87 10.58 -0.87
CA THR A 81 3.55 11.99 -0.70
C THR A 81 2.76 12.19 0.59
N PRO A 82 3.09 13.19 1.42
CA PRO A 82 2.23 13.56 2.55
C PRO A 82 0.82 13.88 2.04
N TRP A 83 -0.18 13.37 2.75
CA TRP A 83 -1.57 13.50 2.32
C TRP A 83 -2.44 13.89 3.51
N GLN A 84 -3.33 14.84 3.30
CA GLN A 84 -4.26 15.29 4.33
C GLN A 84 -5.65 14.77 4.04
N LEU A 85 -6.20 13.99 4.98
CA LEU A 85 -7.57 13.54 4.90
C LEU A 85 -8.47 14.68 5.35
N VAL A 86 -9.26 15.21 4.43
CA VAL A 86 -10.20 16.31 4.72
C VAL A 86 -11.62 15.78 4.82
N TYR A 87 -12.04 14.92 3.90
CA TYR A 87 -13.37 14.34 3.90
C TYR A 87 -13.31 12.84 3.82
N SER A 88 -14.14 12.16 4.59
CA SER A 88 -14.29 10.72 4.47
C SER A 88 -15.71 10.30 4.86
N ASN A 89 -16.14 9.18 4.30
CA ASN A 89 -17.32 8.44 4.74
C ASN A 89 -16.82 7.07 5.23
N PRO A 90 -16.59 6.93 6.55
CA PRO A 90 -16.03 5.65 7.05
C PRO A 90 -16.86 4.43 6.66
N GLY A 91 -18.19 4.59 6.53
CA GLY A 91 -19.06 3.50 6.11
C GLY A 91 -18.86 3.04 4.67
N LEU A 92 -18.22 3.88 3.83
CA LEU A 92 -17.89 3.55 2.44
C LEU A 92 -16.47 3.03 2.27
N LEU A 93 -15.65 3.09 3.32
CA LEU A 93 -14.26 2.64 3.30
C LEU A 93 -14.14 1.24 3.89
N ARG A 94 -15.10 0.39 3.58
CA ARG A 94 -15.08 -0.99 4.04
C ARG A 94 -14.32 -1.87 3.07
N GLN A 95 -13.56 -2.80 3.64
CA GLN A 95 -12.87 -3.80 2.87
C GLN A 95 -13.87 -4.61 2.06
N LEU A 96 -13.52 -4.93 0.81
CA LEU A 96 -14.34 -5.82 -0.01
C LEU A 96 -14.44 -7.19 0.67
N GLY A 97 -15.63 -7.74 0.68
CA GLY A 97 -15.87 -9.08 1.23
C GLY A 97 -15.13 -10.13 0.43
N GLU A 98 -14.72 -11.16 1.13
CA GLU A 98 -14.00 -12.29 0.53
C GLU A 98 -14.86 -13.50 0.48
#